data_0a8ff5e0084556b147df88289813c781
#
_entry.id   0a8ff5e0084556b147df88289813c781
#
_cell.length_a   1.000
_cell.length_b   1.000
_cell.length_c   1.000
_cell.angle_alpha   90.00
_cell.angle_beta   90.00
_cell.angle_gamma   90.00
#
_symmetry.space_group_name_H-M   'P 1'
#
loop_
_entity.id
_entity.type
_entity.pdbx_description
1 polymer ?
#
loop_
_entity_poly.entity_id
_entity_poly.type
_entity_poly.pdbx_seq_one_letter_code
_entity_poly.pdbx_strand_id
1 'polypeptide(L)'
;MSCMLIKKLQIEFQGYATFSFLFPSLLKRLTMKRILYYLLIILLFISCSTEMITVTRDLNNRTGTIQFHGCFCGTSAYRYLIAIQDTNDTLLYNPVNLAEDYKVASGKIVFSADLLNDSSIVYRNTPTDALVEDFKVRNIKLTFIRKCSNLLLNDTLELHTGKIYTNYENRLSIQLDSVTEDSRCPYNVECVWAGNAIVKLDFTINNQLSTFYLNTSSGFRTDTIISGFRIQLIDLKPYPVYPDPVLQKDYRAEIKISG
;
A
#
# COMPACT_ATOMS: atom_id res chain seq x y z
N MET A 1 -1.48 34.88 17.03
CA MET A 1 -2.35 35.07 18.18
C MET A 1 -3.72 35.66 17.83
N SER A 2 -3.91 36.37 16.71
CA SER A 2 -5.22 36.93 16.32
C SER A 2 -6.22 35.94 15.71
N CYS A 3 -5.79 34.86 15.11
CA CYS A 3 -6.68 33.93 14.39
C CYS A 3 -7.44 32.94 15.32
N MET A 4 -6.91 32.68 16.52
CA MET A 4 -7.56 31.78 17.49
C MET A 4 -8.71 32.44 18.28
N LEU A 5 -8.69 33.76 18.44
CA LEU A 5 -9.76 34.52 19.10
C LEU A 5 -11.00 34.64 18.21
N ILE A 6 -10.82 34.68 16.88
CA ILE A 6 -11.91 34.81 15.90
C ILE A 6 -12.73 33.53 15.81
N LYS A 7 -12.11 32.35 15.95
CA LYS A 7 -12.82 31.05 15.96
C LYS A 7 -13.73 30.89 17.19
N LYS A 8 -13.37 31.48 18.32
CA LYS A 8 -14.18 31.41 19.54
C LYS A 8 -15.45 32.29 19.47
N LEU A 9 -15.35 33.39 18.73
CA LEU A 9 -16.52 34.29 18.49
C LEU A 9 -17.49 33.72 17.44
N GLN A 10 -17.02 32.91 16.49
CA GLN A 10 -17.88 32.31 15.45
C GLN A 10 -18.74 31.15 15.99
N ILE A 11 -18.29 30.46 17.05
CA ILE A 11 -19.05 29.37 17.68
C ILE A 11 -20.20 29.89 18.54
N GLU A 12 -20.05 31.08 19.14
CA GLU A 12 -21.15 31.71 19.89
C GLU A 12 -22.24 32.33 19.02
N PHE A 13 -21.98 32.63 17.72
CA PHE A 13 -22.96 33.25 16.83
C PHE A 13 -23.87 32.24 16.09
N GLN A 14 -23.63 30.95 16.15
CA GLN A 14 -24.50 29.91 15.53
C GLN A 14 -25.74 29.59 16.40
N GLY A 15 -25.88 30.15 17.58
CA GLY A 15 -27.00 29.88 18.50
C GLY A 15 -28.23 30.77 18.39
N TYR A 16 -28.25 31.82 17.59
CA TYR A 16 -29.34 32.77 17.53
C TYR A 16 -29.90 32.99 16.12
N ALA A 17 -30.76 32.07 15.71
CA ALA A 17 -31.53 32.15 14.46
C ALA A 17 -32.71 33.16 14.50
N THR A 18 -32.70 34.22 15.32
CA THR A 18 -33.81 35.16 15.46
C THR A 18 -33.41 36.65 15.37
N PHE A 19 -32.29 36.95 14.69
CA PHE A 19 -31.82 38.35 14.63
C PHE A 19 -32.23 39.14 13.37
N SER A 20 -33.14 38.61 12.54
CA SER A 20 -33.52 39.24 11.26
C SER A 20 -34.49 40.42 11.38
N PHE A 21 -35.03 40.75 12.55
CA PHE A 21 -36.09 41.78 12.67
C PHE A 21 -35.69 43.06 13.39
N LEU A 22 -34.48 43.22 13.91
CA LEU A 22 -34.09 44.40 14.68
C LEU A 22 -33.14 45.38 13.95
N PHE A 23 -32.75 45.10 12.72
CA PHE A 23 -31.78 45.91 11.98
C PHE A 23 -32.27 47.27 11.47
N PRO A 24 -33.56 47.53 11.14
CA PRO A 24 -33.99 48.84 10.62
C PRO A 24 -34.06 49.95 11.67
N SER A 25 -34.20 49.62 12.94
CA SER A 25 -34.37 50.64 13.99
C SER A 25 -33.05 51.14 14.59
N LEU A 26 -32.00 50.37 14.51
CA LEU A 26 -30.68 50.75 15.03
C LEU A 26 -29.89 51.65 14.06
N LEU A 27 -30.15 51.55 12.76
CA LEU A 27 -29.42 52.32 11.74
C LEU A 27 -29.77 53.82 11.77
N LYS A 28 -30.96 54.22 12.32
CA LYS A 28 -31.40 55.62 12.37
C LYS A 28 -30.74 56.50 13.46
N ARG A 29 -29.93 55.87 14.34
CA ARG A 29 -29.28 56.66 15.44
C ARG A 29 -27.72 56.61 15.36
N LEU A 30 -27.13 56.04 14.35
CA LEU A 30 -25.68 55.98 14.22
C LEU A 30 -25.15 57.20 13.44
N THR A 31 -24.21 57.94 14.03
CA THR A 31 -23.49 59.01 13.33
C THR A 31 -22.65 58.44 12.21
N MET A 32 -22.47 59.20 11.11
CA MET A 32 -21.71 58.77 9.92
C MET A 32 -20.36 58.09 10.26
N LYS A 33 -19.68 58.55 11.30
CA LYS A 33 -18.43 57.95 11.77
C LYS A 33 -18.59 56.51 12.28
N ARG A 34 -19.68 56.17 12.90
CA ARG A 34 -19.96 54.81 13.37
C ARG A 34 -20.38 53.89 12.24
N ILE A 35 -21.10 54.39 11.25
CA ILE A 35 -21.43 53.63 10.04
C ILE A 35 -20.16 53.30 9.26
N LEU A 36 -19.23 54.24 9.10
CA LEU A 36 -17.94 54.02 8.46
C LEU A 36 -17.09 52.97 9.20
N TYR A 37 -17.12 53.01 10.53
CA TYR A 37 -16.40 52.04 11.36
C TYR A 37 -16.98 50.62 11.20
N TYR A 38 -18.29 50.44 11.16
CA TYR A 38 -18.92 49.15 10.92
C TYR A 38 -18.69 48.65 9.48
N LEU A 39 -18.69 49.53 8.49
CA LEU A 39 -18.34 49.23 7.12
C LEU A 39 -16.87 48.76 7.00
N LEU A 40 -15.98 49.41 7.74
CA LEU A 40 -14.56 49.04 7.78
C LEU A 40 -14.35 47.68 8.44
N ILE A 41 -15.12 47.37 9.49
CA ILE A 41 -15.12 46.06 10.14
C ILE A 41 -15.67 45.00 9.19
N ILE A 42 -16.77 45.27 8.49
CA ILE A 42 -17.37 44.35 7.52
C ILE A 42 -16.39 44.12 6.34
N LEU A 43 -15.67 45.13 5.87
CA LEU A 43 -14.65 45.01 4.85
C LEU A 43 -13.44 44.19 5.34
N LEU A 44 -13.06 44.27 6.61
CA LEU A 44 -12.05 43.44 7.22
C LEU A 44 -12.50 41.96 7.33
N PHE A 45 -13.79 41.71 7.48
CA PHE A 45 -14.34 40.34 7.46
C PHE A 45 -14.49 39.76 6.04
N ILE A 46 -14.74 40.62 5.04
CA ILE A 46 -14.83 40.20 3.63
C ILE A 46 -13.43 39.97 3.04
N SER A 47 -12.39 40.64 3.57
CA SER A 47 -10.99 40.43 3.18
C SER A 47 -10.38 39.18 3.79
N CYS A 48 -11.08 38.47 4.66
CA CYS A 48 -10.72 37.08 4.96
C CYS A 48 -11.25 36.23 3.81
N SER A 49 -10.51 36.25 2.68
CA SER A 49 -10.66 35.23 1.66
C SER A 49 -10.60 33.90 2.41
N THR A 50 -11.65 33.08 2.26
CA THR A 50 -11.58 31.69 2.54
C THR A 50 -10.50 31.13 1.60
N GLU A 51 -9.23 31.24 1.98
CA GLU A 51 -8.27 30.27 1.53
C GLU A 51 -8.87 28.95 1.96
N MET A 52 -9.52 28.27 1.01
CA MET A 52 -9.71 26.84 1.13
C MET A 52 -8.31 26.33 1.45
N ILE A 53 -8.11 25.93 2.69
CA ILE A 53 -6.96 25.13 3.06
C ILE A 53 -7.15 23.88 2.21
N THR A 54 -6.63 23.92 0.99
CA THR A 54 -6.36 22.74 0.23
C THR A 54 -5.35 22.04 1.11
N VAL A 55 -5.82 21.05 1.86
CA VAL A 55 -4.94 20.09 2.51
C VAL A 55 -4.20 19.45 1.34
N THR A 56 -3.08 20.06 0.97
CA THR A 56 -2.12 19.46 0.04
C THR A 56 -1.59 18.26 0.79
N ARG A 57 -2.25 17.12 0.57
CA ARG A 57 -1.78 15.86 1.12
C ARG A 57 -0.42 15.62 0.52
N ASP A 58 0.58 15.61 1.38
CA ASP A 58 1.93 15.26 0.97
C ASP A 58 1.94 13.80 0.51
N LEU A 59 2.19 13.59 -0.78
CA LEU A 59 2.32 12.27 -1.40
C LEU A 59 3.80 11.84 -1.52
N ASN A 60 4.69 12.40 -0.73
CA ASN A 60 6.09 12.01 -0.72
C ASN A 60 6.29 10.71 0.08
N ASN A 61 6.98 9.75 -0.54
CA ASN A 61 7.36 8.46 0.05
C ASN A 61 6.18 7.70 0.70
N ARG A 62 5.02 7.70 0.04
CA ARG A 62 3.81 7.04 0.52
C ARG A 62 3.76 5.60 0.06
N THR A 63 3.21 4.74 0.93
CA THR A 63 2.90 3.36 0.56
C THR A 63 1.50 3.29 0.00
N GLY A 64 1.33 2.57 -1.11
CA GLY A 64 0.04 2.35 -1.74
C GLY A 64 -0.06 0.95 -2.33
N THR A 65 -1.27 0.62 -2.78
CA THR A 65 -1.55 -0.62 -3.50
C THR A 65 -2.15 -0.26 -4.86
N ILE A 66 -1.68 -0.91 -5.92
CA ILE A 66 -2.25 -0.73 -7.25
C ILE A 66 -3.54 -1.54 -7.35
N GLN A 67 -4.64 -0.85 -7.65
CA GLN A 67 -5.95 -1.44 -7.87
C GLN A 67 -6.34 -1.28 -9.33
N PHE A 68 -6.86 -2.35 -9.91
CA PHE A 68 -7.42 -2.30 -11.26
C PHE A 68 -8.91 -1.97 -11.19
N HIS A 69 -9.29 -0.90 -11.87
CA HIS A 69 -10.67 -0.50 -12.07
C HIS A 69 -10.94 -0.48 -13.58
N GLY A 70 -11.81 -1.34 -14.03
CA GLY A 70 -12.11 -1.45 -15.46
C GLY A 70 -13.44 -2.10 -15.72
N CYS A 71 -13.95 -1.84 -16.90
CA CYS A 71 -15.07 -2.56 -17.48
C CYS A 71 -14.58 -3.38 -18.68
N PHE A 72 -15.27 -4.44 -19.03
CA PHE A 72 -14.98 -5.25 -20.23
C PHE A 72 -15.38 -4.58 -21.56
N CYS A 73 -15.65 -3.29 -21.56
CA CYS A 73 -16.30 -2.53 -22.61
C CYS A 73 -15.36 -1.68 -23.47
N GLY A 74 -14.06 -1.95 -23.45
CA GLY A 74 -13.07 -1.30 -24.31
C GLY A 74 -11.83 -0.79 -23.56
N THR A 75 -10.74 -0.62 -24.28
CA THR A 75 -9.42 -0.29 -23.73
C THR A 75 -9.32 1.08 -23.07
N SER A 76 -10.17 2.02 -23.41
CA SER A 76 -10.17 3.39 -22.87
C SER A 76 -10.77 3.51 -21.47
N ALA A 77 -11.46 2.48 -20.99
CA ALA A 77 -12.13 2.47 -19.69
C ALA A 77 -11.30 1.80 -18.58
N TYR A 78 -10.15 1.22 -18.91
CA TYR A 78 -9.26 0.59 -17.92
C TYR A 78 -8.40 1.62 -17.21
N ARG A 79 -8.41 1.54 -15.87
CA ARG A 79 -7.54 2.38 -15.05
C ARG A 79 -6.89 1.57 -13.95
N TYR A 80 -5.60 1.81 -13.78
CA TYR A 80 -4.85 1.35 -12.61
C TYR A 80 -4.74 2.52 -11.65
N LEU A 81 -5.43 2.43 -10.53
CA LEU A 81 -5.45 3.44 -9.49
C LEU A 81 -4.47 3.08 -8.39
N ILE A 82 -3.92 4.09 -7.72
CA ILE A 82 -3.14 3.91 -6.50
C ILE A 82 -4.06 4.16 -5.31
N ALA A 83 -4.27 3.12 -4.51
CA ALA A 83 -5.01 3.16 -3.26
C ALA A 83 -4.06 3.40 -2.09
N ILE A 84 -4.32 4.42 -1.30
CA ILE A 84 -3.63 4.69 -0.04
C ILE A 84 -4.62 4.44 1.09
N GLN A 85 -4.25 3.56 2.03
CA GLN A 85 -5.02 3.38 3.24
C GLN A 85 -4.72 4.54 4.19
N ASP A 86 -5.73 5.32 4.50
CA ASP A 86 -5.72 6.30 5.59
C ASP A 86 -6.48 5.73 6.79
N THR A 87 -6.42 6.37 7.95
CA THR A 87 -6.92 5.85 9.24
C THR A 87 -8.33 5.27 9.19
N ASN A 88 -9.25 5.85 8.39
CA ASN A 88 -10.63 5.37 8.27
C ASN A 88 -11.11 5.21 6.82
N ASP A 89 -10.33 5.67 5.81
CA ASP A 89 -10.75 5.70 4.42
C ASP A 89 -9.65 5.21 3.48
N THR A 90 -10.07 4.66 2.33
CA THR A 90 -9.16 4.37 1.22
C THR A 90 -9.24 5.50 0.20
N LEU A 91 -8.11 6.18 0.00
CA LEU A 91 -7.99 7.24 -0.99
C LEU A 91 -7.49 6.66 -2.30
N LEU A 92 -8.17 7.00 -3.37
CA LEU A 92 -7.82 6.57 -4.72
C LEU A 92 -7.23 7.74 -5.52
N TYR A 93 -6.15 7.47 -6.27
CA TYR A 93 -5.51 8.41 -7.17
C TYR A 93 -5.29 7.78 -8.53
N ASN A 94 -5.47 8.56 -9.61
CA ASN A 94 -5.16 8.13 -10.96
C ASN A 94 -3.76 8.61 -11.37
N PRO A 95 -2.75 7.72 -11.46
CA PRO A 95 -1.41 8.08 -11.92
C PRO A 95 -1.42 8.24 -13.45
N VAL A 96 -1.22 9.45 -13.96
CA VAL A 96 -1.24 9.73 -15.41
C VAL A 96 -0.02 9.19 -16.16
N ASN A 97 1.05 8.83 -15.45
CA ASN A 97 2.32 8.36 -16.01
C ASN A 97 2.79 7.03 -15.42
N LEU A 98 1.85 6.14 -15.05
CA LEU A 98 2.20 4.81 -14.53
C LEU A 98 2.82 3.95 -15.65
N ALA A 99 4.05 3.47 -15.43
CA ALA A 99 4.72 2.59 -16.37
C ALA A 99 4.08 1.20 -16.42
N GLU A 100 4.21 0.49 -17.56
CA GLU A 100 3.56 -0.81 -17.82
C GLU A 100 3.93 -1.86 -16.76
N ASP A 101 5.19 -1.91 -16.30
CA ASP A 101 5.69 -2.85 -15.30
C ASP A 101 4.96 -2.78 -13.95
N TYR A 102 4.27 -1.66 -13.71
CA TYR A 102 3.48 -1.44 -12.49
C TYR A 102 1.99 -1.67 -12.68
N LYS A 103 1.51 -1.89 -13.91
CA LYS A 103 0.10 -2.14 -14.20
C LYS A 103 -0.31 -3.58 -13.84
N VAL A 104 -0.06 -3.95 -12.59
CA VAL A 104 -0.41 -5.25 -12.02
C VAL A 104 -1.28 -5.02 -10.79
N ALA A 105 -2.46 -5.59 -10.77
CA ALA A 105 -3.38 -5.49 -9.65
C ALA A 105 -2.79 -6.09 -8.36
N SER A 106 -3.08 -5.47 -7.22
CA SER A 106 -2.65 -5.85 -5.88
C SER A 106 -1.14 -5.67 -5.60
N GLY A 107 -0.40 -5.02 -6.50
CA GLY A 107 1.01 -4.68 -6.28
C GLY A 107 1.16 -3.61 -5.19
N LYS A 108 1.90 -3.91 -4.11
CA LYS A 108 2.31 -2.91 -3.12
C LYS A 108 3.47 -2.09 -3.65
N ILE A 109 3.39 -0.77 -3.48
CA ILE A 109 4.37 0.19 -3.97
C ILE A 109 4.70 1.24 -2.90
N VAL A 110 5.89 1.82 -3.01
CA VAL A 110 6.23 3.11 -2.42
C VAL A 110 6.36 4.12 -3.57
N PHE A 111 5.77 5.29 -3.40
CA PHE A 111 5.75 6.31 -4.45
C PHE A 111 5.81 7.73 -3.88
N SER A 112 6.23 8.65 -4.72
CA SER A 112 6.09 10.09 -4.55
C SER A 112 5.38 10.66 -5.77
N ALA A 113 4.52 11.65 -5.58
CA ALA A 113 3.74 12.22 -6.66
C ALA A 113 3.34 13.66 -6.39
N ASP A 114 3.17 14.41 -7.48
CA ASP A 114 2.54 15.72 -7.47
C ASP A 114 1.04 15.58 -7.72
N LEU A 115 0.23 16.26 -6.92
CA LEU A 115 -1.21 16.37 -7.15
C LEU A 115 -1.48 17.27 -8.34
N LEU A 116 -2.31 16.81 -9.28
CA LEU A 116 -2.76 17.61 -10.40
C LEU A 116 -4.09 18.31 -10.07
N ASN A 117 -4.39 19.39 -10.78
CA ASN A 117 -5.62 20.15 -10.57
C ASN A 117 -6.85 19.53 -11.25
N ASP A 118 -6.65 18.52 -12.07
CA ASP A 118 -7.67 17.80 -12.81
C ASP A 118 -8.03 16.46 -12.15
N SER A 119 -9.09 15.85 -12.66
CA SER A 119 -9.59 14.54 -12.21
C SER A 119 -10.00 13.69 -13.40
N SER A 120 -9.95 12.39 -13.22
CA SER A 120 -10.45 11.42 -14.20
C SER A 120 -11.72 10.75 -13.69
N ILE A 121 -12.60 10.38 -14.63
CA ILE A 121 -13.81 9.62 -14.34
C ILE A 121 -13.47 8.14 -14.42
N VAL A 122 -13.90 7.38 -13.41
CA VAL A 122 -13.87 5.93 -13.40
C VAL A 122 -15.26 5.43 -13.79
N TYR A 123 -15.31 4.45 -14.68
CA TYR A 123 -16.55 3.88 -15.18
C TYR A 123 -16.72 2.47 -14.64
N ARG A 124 -17.98 2.07 -14.48
CA ARG A 124 -18.36 0.69 -14.19
C ARG A 124 -19.32 0.15 -15.26
N ASN A 125 -19.35 -1.16 -15.41
CA ASN A 125 -20.35 -1.83 -16.24
C ASN A 125 -21.70 -1.90 -15.53
N THR A 126 -22.75 -1.72 -16.32
CA THR A 126 -24.09 -2.14 -15.93
C THR A 126 -24.35 -3.58 -16.40
N PRO A 127 -25.41 -4.25 -15.91
CA PRO A 127 -25.82 -5.57 -16.43
C PRO A 127 -26.14 -5.59 -17.95
N THR A 128 -26.33 -4.41 -18.55
CA THR A 128 -26.60 -4.24 -20.00
C THR A 128 -25.36 -3.80 -20.79
N ASP A 129 -24.15 -3.95 -20.23
CA ASP A 129 -22.87 -3.53 -20.81
C ASP A 129 -22.77 -2.02 -21.16
N ALA A 130 -23.67 -1.20 -20.62
CA ALA A 130 -23.56 0.23 -20.76
C ALA A 130 -22.51 0.80 -19.78
N LEU A 131 -21.69 1.73 -20.29
CA LEU A 131 -20.74 2.50 -19.48
C LEU A 131 -21.50 3.54 -18.65
N VAL A 132 -21.37 3.45 -17.34
CA VAL A 132 -21.91 4.47 -16.42
C VAL A 132 -20.76 5.04 -15.59
N GLU A 133 -20.76 6.36 -15.42
CA GLU A 133 -19.83 7.02 -14.49
C GLU A 133 -20.04 6.49 -13.07
N ASP A 134 -18.96 6.01 -12.46
CA ASP A 134 -18.98 5.47 -11.10
C ASP A 134 -18.55 6.56 -10.09
N PHE A 135 -17.32 7.01 -10.22
CA PHE A 135 -16.80 8.09 -9.38
C PHE A 135 -15.70 8.88 -10.09
N LYS A 136 -15.37 10.06 -9.53
CA LYS A 136 -14.23 10.87 -9.96
C LYS A 136 -13.04 10.63 -9.06
N VAL A 137 -11.86 10.51 -9.65
CA VAL A 137 -10.60 10.29 -8.96
C VAL A 137 -9.61 11.39 -9.34
N ARG A 138 -8.87 11.89 -8.36
CA ARG A 138 -7.87 12.93 -8.57
C ARG A 138 -6.68 12.39 -9.33
N ASN A 139 -6.19 13.15 -10.30
CA ASN A 139 -5.00 12.80 -11.07
C ASN A 139 -3.74 13.16 -10.27
N ILE A 140 -2.72 12.31 -10.38
CA ILE A 140 -1.38 12.54 -9.84
C ILE A 140 -0.33 12.27 -10.90
N LYS A 141 0.79 12.97 -10.83
CA LYS A 141 1.97 12.71 -11.63
C LYS A 141 3.06 12.13 -10.74
N LEU A 142 3.40 10.87 -10.99
CA LEU A 142 4.44 10.18 -10.24
C LEU A 142 5.81 10.82 -10.52
N THR A 143 6.52 11.17 -9.46
CA THR A 143 7.91 11.63 -9.48
C THR A 143 8.87 10.51 -9.08
N PHE A 144 8.37 9.54 -8.32
CA PHE A 144 9.09 8.34 -7.92
C PHE A 144 8.11 7.18 -7.72
N ILE A 145 8.50 5.96 -8.09
CA ILE A 145 7.77 4.72 -7.79
C ILE A 145 8.72 3.53 -7.69
N ARG A 146 8.51 2.67 -6.70
CA ARG A 146 9.17 1.35 -6.59
C ARG A 146 8.22 0.32 -6.01
N LYS A 147 8.41 -0.95 -6.37
CA LYS A 147 7.68 -2.07 -5.76
C LYS A 147 8.19 -2.30 -4.34
N CYS A 148 7.29 -2.70 -3.43
CA CYS A 148 7.68 -3.10 -2.08
C CYS A 148 8.29 -4.50 -2.11
N SER A 149 9.45 -4.66 -1.48
CA SER A 149 10.06 -5.96 -1.25
C SER A 149 9.23 -6.74 -0.21
N ASN A 150 9.03 -8.05 -0.45
CA ASN A 150 8.44 -8.98 0.50
C ASN A 150 9.48 -9.97 1.06
N LEU A 151 10.75 -9.74 0.75
CA LEU A 151 11.92 -10.42 1.28
C LEU A 151 12.87 -9.37 1.86
N LEU A 152 13.17 -9.48 3.14
CA LEU A 152 14.13 -8.63 3.84
C LEU A 152 15.42 -9.43 4.06
N LEU A 153 16.57 -8.77 3.83
CA LEU A 153 17.87 -9.38 4.12
C LEU A 153 18.14 -9.35 5.63
N ASN A 154 18.90 -10.34 6.09
CA ASN A 154 19.29 -10.55 7.48
C ASN A 154 18.14 -10.89 8.45
N ASP A 155 16.93 -10.98 7.94
CA ASP A 155 15.76 -11.43 8.67
C ASP A 155 15.39 -12.87 8.30
N THR A 156 14.59 -13.53 9.13
CA THR A 156 14.08 -14.87 8.87
C THR A 156 12.77 -14.77 8.08
N LEU A 157 12.64 -15.56 7.04
CA LEU A 157 11.50 -15.57 6.12
C LEU A 157 10.94 -16.98 5.96
N GLU A 158 9.62 -17.13 6.09
CA GLU A 158 8.91 -18.37 5.78
C GLU A 158 8.52 -18.39 4.29
N LEU A 159 9.08 -19.34 3.54
CA LEU A 159 8.77 -19.59 2.14
C LEU A 159 7.67 -20.65 2.04
N HIS A 160 6.58 -20.34 1.34
CA HIS A 160 5.55 -21.31 0.96
C HIS A 160 5.88 -21.91 -0.41
N THR A 161 5.63 -23.19 -0.60
CA THR A 161 5.87 -23.86 -1.87
C THR A 161 5.19 -23.16 -3.04
N GLY A 162 5.93 -22.93 -4.11
CA GLY A 162 5.48 -22.28 -5.33
C GLY A 162 5.35 -20.75 -5.27
N LYS A 163 5.52 -20.14 -4.11
CA LYS A 163 5.43 -18.68 -3.96
C LYS A 163 6.79 -18.00 -4.12
N ILE A 164 6.85 -16.96 -4.93
CA ILE A 164 8.08 -16.17 -5.16
C ILE A 164 8.14 -14.99 -4.16
N TYR A 165 9.29 -14.86 -3.54
CA TYR A 165 9.62 -13.75 -2.65
C TYR A 165 10.73 -12.91 -3.26
N THR A 166 10.56 -11.58 -3.29
CA THR A 166 11.43 -10.68 -4.04
C THR A 166 11.96 -9.55 -3.15
N ASN A 167 13.25 -9.29 -3.29
CA ASN A 167 13.88 -8.06 -2.83
C ASN A 167 14.24 -7.21 -4.05
N TYR A 168 13.48 -6.15 -4.30
CA TYR A 168 13.66 -5.32 -5.48
C TYR A 168 14.92 -4.44 -5.40
N GLU A 169 15.37 -4.11 -4.19
CA GLU A 169 16.56 -3.28 -3.97
C GLU A 169 17.83 -4.01 -4.41
N ASN A 170 17.92 -5.29 -4.10
CA ASN A 170 19.05 -6.14 -4.45
C ASN A 170 18.84 -6.95 -5.73
N ARG A 171 17.70 -6.76 -6.42
CA ARG A 171 17.31 -7.48 -7.65
C ARG A 171 17.40 -8.99 -7.50
N LEU A 172 16.94 -9.50 -6.35
CA LEU A 172 16.94 -10.92 -6.08
C LEU A 172 15.52 -11.43 -5.76
N SER A 173 15.30 -12.71 -6.04
CA SER A 173 14.11 -13.43 -5.61
C SER A 173 14.46 -14.86 -5.22
N ILE A 174 13.63 -15.44 -4.36
CA ILE A 174 13.74 -16.83 -3.93
C ILE A 174 12.38 -17.51 -3.94
N GLN A 175 12.38 -18.80 -4.25
CA GLN A 175 11.20 -19.65 -4.24
C GLN A 175 11.54 -20.99 -3.64
N LEU A 176 10.67 -21.50 -2.78
CA LEU A 176 10.64 -22.93 -2.45
C LEU A 176 9.97 -23.66 -3.61
N ASP A 177 10.77 -24.37 -4.43
CA ASP A 177 10.24 -25.15 -5.54
C ASP A 177 9.52 -26.39 -5.02
N SER A 178 10.25 -27.23 -4.27
CA SER A 178 9.72 -28.50 -3.76
C SER A 178 10.57 -29.04 -2.60
N VAL A 179 10.01 -29.99 -1.87
CA VAL A 179 10.75 -30.88 -0.99
C VAL A 179 10.90 -32.20 -1.71
N THR A 180 12.12 -32.54 -2.14
CA THR A 180 12.38 -33.70 -2.98
C THR A 180 12.41 -35.02 -2.21
N GLU A 181 12.81 -34.94 -0.93
CA GLU A 181 12.84 -36.07 0.00
C GLU A 181 12.52 -35.57 1.39
N ASP A 182 11.71 -36.33 2.14
CA ASP A 182 11.47 -36.10 3.55
C ASP A 182 11.46 -37.43 4.31
N SER A 183 12.61 -37.75 4.90
CA SER A 183 12.81 -38.91 5.75
C SER A 183 12.96 -38.52 7.24
N ARG A 184 12.54 -37.31 7.62
CA ARG A 184 12.55 -36.90 9.03
C ARG A 184 11.68 -37.83 9.86
N CYS A 185 12.13 -38.13 11.06
CA CYS A 185 11.35 -38.96 11.98
C CYS A 185 10.00 -38.29 12.27
N PRO A 186 8.85 -38.92 12.00
CA PRO A 186 7.57 -38.34 12.34
C PRO A 186 7.46 -38.10 13.86
N TYR A 187 6.87 -36.97 14.25
CA TYR A 187 6.86 -36.56 15.64
C TYR A 187 6.12 -37.52 16.60
N ASN A 188 5.22 -38.35 16.04
CA ASN A 188 4.37 -39.32 16.77
C ASN A 188 4.93 -40.74 16.83
N VAL A 189 6.16 -40.97 16.39
CA VAL A 189 6.84 -42.26 16.43
C VAL A 189 8.29 -42.12 16.95
N GLU A 190 8.86 -43.18 17.49
CA GLU A 190 10.26 -43.23 17.87
C GLU A 190 11.11 -43.83 16.75
N CYS A 191 12.13 -43.11 16.32
CA CYS A 191 13.06 -43.54 15.27
C CYS A 191 14.45 -43.66 15.82
N VAL A 192 15.23 -44.58 15.24
CA VAL A 192 16.68 -44.73 15.52
C VAL A 192 17.48 -43.52 14.99
N TRP A 193 16.98 -42.88 13.93
CA TRP A 193 17.61 -41.75 13.24
C TRP A 193 16.68 -40.57 13.20
N ALA A 194 17.23 -39.35 13.37
CA ALA A 194 16.46 -38.14 13.23
C ALA A 194 15.90 -37.89 11.80
N GLY A 195 16.56 -38.53 10.81
CA GLY A 195 16.23 -38.37 9.41
C GLY A 195 16.69 -37.05 8.82
N ASN A 196 16.27 -36.77 7.60
CA ASN A 196 16.61 -35.56 6.85
C ASN A 196 15.50 -35.22 5.85
N ALA A 197 15.35 -33.96 5.53
CA ALA A 197 14.59 -33.54 4.35
C ALA A 197 15.48 -32.73 3.42
N ILE A 198 15.23 -32.87 2.10
CA ILE A 198 15.95 -32.15 1.04
C ILE A 198 15.01 -31.14 0.41
N VAL A 199 15.36 -29.88 0.55
CA VAL A 199 14.62 -28.73 0.08
C VAL A 199 15.25 -28.19 -1.19
N LYS A 200 14.50 -28.17 -2.29
CA LYS A 200 14.90 -27.57 -3.56
C LYS A 200 14.48 -26.11 -3.59
N LEU A 201 15.44 -25.23 -3.81
CA LEU A 201 15.26 -23.79 -3.85
C LEU A 201 15.72 -23.22 -5.19
N ASP A 202 14.95 -22.29 -5.71
CA ASP A 202 15.30 -21.47 -6.86
C ASP A 202 15.61 -20.05 -6.40
N PHE A 203 16.83 -19.59 -6.67
CA PHE A 203 17.31 -18.26 -6.33
C PHE A 203 17.70 -17.51 -7.59
N THR A 204 17.09 -16.37 -7.82
CA THR A 204 17.40 -15.51 -8.96
C THR A 204 18.04 -14.23 -8.48
N ILE A 205 19.16 -13.86 -9.07
CA ILE A 205 19.82 -12.58 -8.85
C ILE A 205 20.24 -11.98 -10.20
N ASN A 206 19.94 -10.69 -10.43
CA ASN A 206 20.19 -10.00 -11.69
C ASN A 206 19.73 -10.81 -12.92
N ASN A 207 18.55 -11.43 -12.83
CA ASN A 207 17.93 -12.30 -13.84
C ASN A 207 18.69 -13.62 -14.12
N GLN A 208 19.66 -14.01 -13.28
CA GLN A 208 20.32 -15.30 -13.36
C GLN A 208 19.73 -16.24 -12.32
N LEU A 209 19.13 -17.34 -12.79
CA LEU A 209 18.56 -18.39 -11.96
C LEU A 209 19.65 -19.38 -11.51
N SER A 210 19.64 -19.72 -10.21
CA SER A 210 20.43 -20.76 -9.60
C SER A 210 19.53 -21.68 -8.81
N THR A 211 19.48 -22.96 -9.18
CA THR A 211 18.75 -24.01 -8.45
C THR A 211 19.72 -24.78 -7.57
N PHE A 212 19.37 -24.97 -6.31
CA PHE A 212 20.21 -25.70 -5.34
C PHE A 212 19.36 -26.42 -4.29
N TYR A 213 20.04 -27.26 -3.50
CA TYR A 213 19.42 -28.13 -2.50
C TYR A 213 20.05 -27.86 -1.14
N LEU A 214 19.18 -27.71 -0.12
CA LEU A 214 19.58 -27.60 1.28
C LEU A 214 18.90 -28.72 2.08
N ASN A 215 19.51 -29.07 3.21
CA ASN A 215 19.09 -30.16 4.06
C ASN A 215 18.68 -29.65 5.43
N THR A 216 17.76 -30.34 6.10
CA THR A 216 17.35 -30.02 7.46
C THR A 216 18.32 -30.53 8.51
N SER A 217 19.06 -31.59 8.20
CA SER A 217 20.04 -32.20 9.12
C SER A 217 21.41 -31.54 9.00
N SER A 218 22.03 -31.20 10.13
CA SER A 218 23.36 -30.57 10.20
C SER A 218 24.51 -31.47 9.71
N GLY A 219 24.26 -32.75 9.50
CA GLY A 219 25.23 -33.66 8.86
C GLY A 219 25.38 -33.44 7.35
N PHE A 220 24.55 -32.60 6.78
CA PHE A 220 24.51 -32.26 5.35
C PHE A 220 24.61 -30.75 5.13
N ARG A 221 24.54 -30.35 3.88
CA ARG A 221 24.59 -28.95 3.49
C ARG A 221 23.29 -28.22 3.89
N THR A 222 23.33 -27.37 4.93
CA THR A 222 22.20 -26.56 5.41
C THR A 222 22.22 -25.13 4.90
N ASP A 223 23.33 -24.70 4.25
CA ASP A 223 23.48 -23.37 3.68
C ASP A 223 24.29 -23.36 2.39
N THR A 224 24.24 -22.26 1.67
CA THR A 224 25.03 -22.01 0.45
C THR A 224 25.33 -20.53 0.29
N ILE A 225 26.34 -20.21 -0.53
CA ILE A 225 26.66 -18.83 -0.93
C ILE A 225 26.52 -18.72 -2.45
N ILE A 226 25.67 -17.78 -2.90
CA ILE A 226 25.43 -17.50 -4.31
C ILE A 226 25.56 -15.99 -4.51
N SER A 227 26.46 -15.55 -5.38
CA SER A 227 26.72 -14.15 -5.72
C SER A 227 26.93 -13.24 -4.49
N GLY A 228 27.58 -13.74 -3.44
CA GLY A 228 27.85 -13.02 -2.21
C GLY A 228 26.75 -13.12 -1.14
N PHE A 229 25.60 -13.67 -1.47
CA PHE A 229 24.52 -13.89 -0.51
C PHE A 229 24.60 -15.29 0.09
N ARG A 230 24.63 -15.37 1.42
CA ARG A 230 24.50 -16.64 2.14
C ARG A 230 23.03 -16.93 2.37
N ILE A 231 22.59 -18.10 1.91
CA ILE A 231 21.22 -18.60 2.04
C ILE A 231 21.28 -19.80 2.97
N GLN A 232 20.60 -19.73 4.10
CA GLN A 232 20.60 -20.76 5.13
C GLN A 232 19.18 -21.28 5.36
N LEU A 233 18.99 -22.58 5.36
CA LEU A 233 17.77 -23.24 5.80
C LEU A 233 17.77 -23.32 7.33
N ILE A 234 16.77 -22.74 7.98
CA ILE A 234 16.63 -22.73 9.45
C ILE A 234 15.72 -23.88 9.89
N ASP A 235 14.56 -24.03 9.23
CA ASP A 235 13.57 -25.06 9.56
C ASP A 235 12.73 -25.42 8.34
N LEU A 236 12.05 -26.56 8.40
CA LEU A 236 11.06 -27.02 7.40
C LEU A 236 9.81 -27.54 8.09
N LYS A 237 8.68 -26.92 7.80
CA LYS A 237 7.36 -27.26 8.36
C LYS A 237 6.39 -27.71 7.27
N PRO A 238 5.34 -28.50 7.60
CA PRO A 238 5.14 -29.15 8.88
C PRO A 238 6.12 -30.30 9.10
N TYR A 239 6.25 -30.75 10.35
CA TYR A 239 6.93 -32.01 10.63
C TYR A 239 6.04 -33.17 10.20
N PRO A 240 6.62 -34.26 9.65
CA PRO A 240 5.82 -35.42 9.24
C PRO A 240 5.09 -36.06 10.43
N VAL A 241 3.95 -36.63 10.13
CA VAL A 241 3.10 -37.36 11.09
C VAL A 241 2.74 -38.70 10.49
N TYR A 242 3.06 -39.80 11.14
CA TYR A 242 2.70 -41.12 10.67
C TYR A 242 1.19 -41.38 10.91
N PRO A 243 0.44 -42.00 9.96
CA PRO A 243 0.92 -42.53 8.65
C PRO A 243 0.84 -41.52 7.48
N ASP A 244 0.38 -40.30 7.72
CA ASP A 244 0.02 -39.35 6.66
C ASP A 244 1.23 -38.60 6.11
N PRO A 245 1.50 -38.66 4.79
CA PRO A 245 2.58 -37.89 4.19
C PRO A 245 2.24 -36.40 4.11
N VAL A 246 3.26 -35.55 4.23
CA VAL A 246 3.13 -34.11 4.02
C VAL A 246 2.94 -33.85 2.52
N LEU A 247 1.90 -33.10 2.15
CA LEU A 247 1.67 -32.70 0.76
C LEU A 247 2.61 -31.58 0.35
N GLN A 248 3.08 -31.58 -0.90
CA GLN A 248 4.03 -30.56 -1.39
C GLN A 248 3.56 -29.12 -1.16
N LYS A 249 2.26 -28.84 -1.36
CA LYS A 249 1.68 -27.51 -1.16
C LYS A 249 1.69 -27.02 0.30
N ASP A 250 1.84 -27.95 1.27
CA ASP A 250 1.76 -27.63 2.70
C ASP A 250 3.14 -27.34 3.30
N TYR A 251 4.23 -27.64 2.57
CA TYR A 251 5.59 -27.34 3.03
C TYR A 251 5.86 -25.84 3.10
N ARG A 252 6.54 -25.49 4.19
CA ARG A 252 7.03 -24.13 4.45
C ARG A 252 8.47 -24.23 4.94
N ALA A 253 9.37 -23.58 4.22
CA ALA A 253 10.78 -23.52 4.58
C ALA A 253 11.09 -22.18 5.25
N GLU A 254 11.63 -22.23 6.44
CA GLU A 254 12.14 -21.05 7.14
C GLU A 254 13.60 -20.85 6.73
N ILE A 255 13.90 -19.72 6.09
CA ILE A 255 15.24 -19.40 5.58
C ILE A 255 15.72 -18.05 6.11
N LYS A 256 17.05 -17.88 6.09
CA LYS A 256 17.70 -16.59 6.29
C LYS A 256 18.62 -16.29 5.12
N ILE A 257 18.51 -15.08 4.54
CA ILE A 257 19.41 -14.59 3.49
C ILE A 257 20.20 -13.42 4.07
N SER A 258 21.52 -13.51 4.03
CA SER A 258 22.44 -12.46 4.47
C SER A 258 23.46 -12.17 3.37
N GLY A 259 23.85 -10.87 3.22
CA GLY A 259 24.82 -10.42 2.23
C GLY A 259 25.80 -9.44 2.83
#